data_ab539009a91a126564e97688c54f745b
#
_entry.id   ab539009a91a126564e97688c54f745b
#
_cell.length_a   1.000
_cell.length_b   1.000
_cell.length_c   1.000
_cell.angle_alpha   90.00
_cell.angle_beta   90.00
_cell.angle_gamma   90.00
#
_symmetry.space_group_name_H-M   'P 1'
#
loop_
_entity.id
_entity.type
_entity.pdbx_description
1 polymer ?
#
loop_
_entity_poly.entity_id
_entity_poly.type
_entity_poly.pdbx_seq_one_letter_code
_entity_poly.pdbx_strand_id
1 'polypeptide(L)'
;MLVIKQDQLPWSEIARELVGAEHGLDITLLFVEAEPGRGPALHRHPYPEVFITLEGEATFTVEGERLDVHAGEIVVAHAGEAHGFVNSGSGVLRQVDIHMSPTFSTEWLDADD
;
A
#
# COMPACT_ATOMS: atom_id res chain seq x y z
N MET A 1 -15.20 4.09 22.25
CA MET A 1 -14.79 3.00 21.35
C MET A 1 -15.49 3.16 20.01
N LEU A 2 -14.75 2.96 18.92
CA LEU A 2 -15.30 3.02 17.56
C LEU A 2 -15.08 1.67 16.88
N VAL A 3 -16.13 1.14 16.24
CA VAL A 3 -16.04 -0.10 15.46
C VAL A 3 -16.38 0.22 14.01
N ILE A 4 -15.49 -0.13 13.10
CA ILE A 4 -15.64 0.13 11.67
C ILE A 4 -15.66 -1.22 10.97
N LYS A 5 -16.63 -1.41 10.08
CA LYS A 5 -16.67 -2.62 9.24
C LYS A 5 -15.82 -2.35 7.99
N GLN A 6 -14.81 -3.17 7.78
CA GLN A 6 -13.88 -3.01 6.66
C GLN A 6 -14.60 -2.97 5.32
N ASP A 7 -15.62 -3.80 5.13
CA ASP A 7 -16.36 -3.89 3.87
C ASP A 7 -17.24 -2.67 3.59
N GLN A 8 -17.36 -1.75 4.55
CA GLN A 8 -18.09 -0.49 4.38
C GLN A 8 -17.16 0.69 4.10
N LEU A 9 -15.84 0.48 4.14
CA LEU A 9 -14.90 1.53 3.79
C LEU A 9 -14.94 1.82 2.28
N PRO A 10 -14.68 3.06 1.87
CA PRO A 10 -14.68 3.41 0.45
C PRO A 10 -13.60 2.64 -0.30
N TRP A 11 -13.95 2.20 -1.49
CA TRP A 11 -13.07 1.49 -2.40
C TRP A 11 -12.42 2.49 -3.36
N SER A 12 -11.11 2.39 -3.53
CA SER A 12 -10.35 3.19 -4.48
C SER A 12 -9.34 2.31 -5.19
N GLU A 13 -9.48 2.18 -6.50
CA GLU A 13 -8.56 1.38 -7.34
C GLU A 13 -8.47 -0.08 -6.88
N ILE A 14 -7.50 -0.38 -6.01
CA ILE A 14 -7.22 -1.74 -5.54
C ILE A 14 -7.43 -1.91 -4.03
N ALA A 15 -7.92 -0.88 -3.34
CA ALA A 15 -7.96 -0.91 -1.88
C ALA A 15 -9.19 -0.24 -1.30
N ARG A 16 -9.61 -0.71 -0.13
CA ARG A 16 -10.52 0.02 0.74
C ARG A 16 -9.68 0.91 1.65
N GLU A 17 -10.13 2.14 1.87
CA GLU A 17 -9.33 3.16 2.55
C GLU A 17 -9.96 3.60 3.86
N LEU A 18 -9.15 3.57 4.93
CA LEU A 18 -9.50 4.21 6.20
C LEU A 18 -8.57 5.40 6.38
N VAL A 19 -9.09 6.60 6.09
CA VAL A 19 -8.31 7.83 6.23
C VAL A 19 -8.28 8.23 7.70
N GLY A 20 -7.10 8.25 8.29
CA GLY A 20 -6.93 8.44 9.74
C GLY A 20 -7.55 9.71 10.28
N ALA A 21 -7.40 10.82 9.56
CA ALA A 21 -7.94 12.12 9.99
C ALA A 21 -9.45 12.09 10.24
N GLU A 22 -10.18 11.23 9.54
CA GLU A 22 -11.63 11.09 9.68
C GLU A 22 -12.02 10.32 10.94
N HIS A 23 -11.06 9.69 11.61
CA HIS A 23 -11.30 8.82 12.75
C HIS A 23 -10.42 9.17 13.95
N GLY A 24 -9.76 10.32 13.93
CA GLY A 24 -8.91 10.74 15.04
C GLY A 24 -7.60 9.96 15.17
N LEU A 25 -7.09 9.44 14.06
CA LEU A 25 -5.87 8.62 14.03
C LEU A 25 -4.76 9.33 13.23
N ASP A 26 -3.53 9.04 13.61
CA ASP A 26 -2.34 9.57 12.91
C ASP A 26 -1.82 8.61 11.85
N ILE A 27 -2.58 7.60 11.50
CA ILE A 27 -2.26 6.66 10.43
C ILE A 27 -3.43 6.53 9.47
N THR A 28 -3.14 6.10 8.25
CA THR A 28 -4.14 5.79 7.23
C THR A 28 -3.91 4.34 6.78
N LEU A 29 -4.98 3.57 6.68
CA LEU A 29 -4.91 2.15 6.34
C LEU A 29 -5.51 1.90 4.97
N LEU A 30 -4.80 1.10 4.17
CA LEU A 30 -5.31 0.58 2.91
C LEU A 30 -5.44 -0.92 3.02
N PHE A 31 -6.63 -1.43 2.76
CA PHE A 31 -6.89 -2.88 2.69
C PHE A 31 -6.90 -3.26 1.22
N VAL A 32 -5.75 -3.75 0.74
CA VAL A 32 -5.52 -4.03 -0.67
C VAL A 32 -6.08 -5.40 -1.06
N GLU A 33 -6.80 -5.44 -2.17
CA GLU A 33 -7.19 -6.66 -2.86
C GLU A 33 -6.94 -6.41 -4.34
N ALA A 34 -5.81 -6.90 -4.85
CA ALA A 34 -5.39 -6.64 -6.22
C ALA A 34 -5.37 -7.91 -7.06
N GLU A 35 -5.96 -7.82 -8.25
CA GLU A 35 -5.87 -8.88 -9.24
C GLU A 35 -4.45 -8.97 -9.82
N PRO A 36 -4.07 -10.12 -10.41
CA PRO A 36 -2.76 -10.23 -11.05
C PRO A 36 -2.48 -9.11 -12.03
N GLY A 37 -1.27 -8.57 -11.98
CA GLY A 37 -0.83 -7.49 -12.84
C GLY A 37 -1.15 -6.09 -12.34
N ARG A 38 -1.92 -5.94 -11.26
CA ARG A 38 -2.30 -4.64 -10.74
C ARG A 38 -1.40 -4.21 -9.57
N GLY A 39 -1.28 -2.91 -9.41
CA GLY A 39 -0.51 -2.28 -8.35
C GLY A 39 -0.23 -0.82 -8.69
N PRO A 40 0.18 -0.02 -7.71
CA PRO A 40 0.43 1.40 -7.94
C PRO A 40 1.73 1.63 -8.70
N ALA A 41 1.73 2.64 -9.57
CA ALA A 41 2.93 3.11 -10.23
C ALA A 41 3.92 3.68 -9.20
N LEU A 42 5.15 3.93 -9.64
CA LEU A 42 6.20 4.45 -8.79
C LEU A 42 5.82 5.81 -8.23
N HIS A 43 5.99 5.97 -6.91
CA HIS A 43 5.62 7.19 -6.19
C HIS A 43 6.40 7.26 -4.86
N ARG A 44 6.26 8.37 -4.17
CA ARG A 44 6.85 8.55 -2.84
C ARG A 44 5.93 9.35 -1.93
N HIS A 45 6.15 9.21 -0.63
CA HIS A 45 5.44 9.95 0.42
C HIS A 45 6.45 10.64 1.34
N PRO A 46 6.08 11.76 1.97
CA PRO A 46 6.95 12.40 2.97
C PRO A 46 6.95 11.70 4.33
N TYR A 47 6.34 10.54 4.42
CA TYR A 47 6.20 9.72 5.62
C TYR A 47 6.49 8.25 5.28
N PRO A 48 6.81 7.40 6.28
CA PRO A 48 7.04 5.97 6.02
C PRO A 48 5.74 5.24 5.73
N GLU A 49 5.85 4.15 4.98
CA GLU A 49 4.74 3.25 4.72
C GLU A 49 5.17 1.81 5.02
N VAL A 50 4.28 1.05 5.66
CA VAL A 50 4.50 -0.36 5.98
C VAL A 50 3.52 -1.20 5.18
N PHE A 51 4.01 -2.22 4.50
CA PHE A 51 3.21 -3.13 3.68
C PHE A 51 3.24 -4.51 4.31
N ILE A 52 2.09 -5.03 4.68
CA ILE A 52 1.97 -6.36 5.29
C ILE A 52 1.25 -7.26 4.30
N THR A 53 1.97 -8.22 3.73
CA THR A 53 1.39 -9.17 2.77
C THR A 53 0.71 -10.30 3.50
N LEU A 54 -0.59 -10.47 3.28
CA LEU A 54 -1.41 -11.48 3.95
C LEU A 54 -1.66 -12.70 3.06
N GLU A 55 -1.78 -12.50 1.74
CA GLU A 55 -2.07 -13.56 0.79
C GLU A 55 -1.51 -13.19 -0.58
N GLY A 56 -0.95 -14.16 -1.27
CA GLY A 56 -0.44 -13.96 -2.63
C GLY A 56 1.01 -13.54 -2.68
N GLU A 57 1.38 -12.99 -3.81
CA GLU A 57 2.76 -12.59 -4.13
C GLU A 57 2.76 -11.23 -4.79
N ALA A 58 3.77 -10.43 -4.48
CA ALA A 58 3.95 -9.13 -5.11
C ALA A 58 5.43 -8.92 -5.43
N THR A 59 5.69 -8.15 -6.49
CA THR A 59 7.04 -7.67 -6.76
C THR A 59 7.07 -6.20 -6.37
N PHE A 60 7.90 -5.88 -5.39
CA PHE A 60 8.11 -4.52 -4.91
C PHE A 60 9.33 -3.90 -5.57
N THR A 61 9.23 -2.62 -5.88
CA THR A 61 10.37 -1.80 -6.29
C THR A 61 10.51 -0.70 -5.25
N VAL A 62 11.66 -0.61 -4.58
CA VAL A 62 11.97 0.43 -3.61
C VAL A 62 13.36 0.97 -3.91
N GLU A 63 13.47 2.26 -4.21
CA GLU A 63 14.74 2.92 -4.55
C GLU A 63 15.54 2.13 -5.59
N GLY A 64 14.85 1.65 -6.63
CA GLY A 64 15.48 0.93 -7.74
C GLY A 64 15.74 -0.55 -7.48
N GLU A 65 15.61 -1.03 -6.26
CA GLU A 65 15.73 -2.46 -5.95
C GLU A 65 14.39 -3.16 -6.15
N ARG A 66 14.43 -4.34 -6.75
CA ARG A 66 13.25 -5.17 -6.95
C ARG A 66 13.34 -6.41 -6.09
N LEU A 67 12.23 -6.71 -5.41
CA LEU A 67 12.15 -7.86 -4.52
C LEU A 67 10.81 -8.55 -4.66
N ASP A 68 10.82 -9.87 -4.74
CA ASP A 68 9.60 -10.67 -4.69
C ASP A 68 9.23 -10.88 -3.23
N VAL A 69 7.99 -10.61 -2.90
CA VAL A 69 7.47 -10.61 -1.54
C VAL A 69 6.27 -11.56 -1.48
N HIS A 70 6.22 -12.35 -0.42
CA HIS A 70 5.20 -13.39 -0.22
C HIS A 70 4.41 -13.14 1.05
N ALA A 71 3.29 -13.85 1.19
CA ALA A 71 2.47 -13.81 2.39
C ALA A 71 3.34 -14.06 3.64
N GLY A 72 3.12 -13.25 4.67
CA GLY A 72 3.89 -13.29 5.91
C GLY A 72 5.10 -12.38 5.94
N GLU A 73 5.38 -11.69 4.84
CA GLU A 73 6.52 -10.76 4.76
C GLU A 73 6.06 -9.32 4.84
N ILE A 74 6.91 -8.46 5.36
CA ILE A 74 6.63 -7.04 5.57
C ILE A 74 7.69 -6.22 4.85
N VAL A 75 7.23 -5.23 4.08
CA VAL A 75 8.11 -4.25 3.42
C VAL A 75 7.95 -2.92 4.13
N VAL A 76 9.05 -2.22 4.34
CA VAL A 76 9.04 -0.86 4.87
C VAL A 76 9.66 0.06 3.83
N ALA A 77 8.90 1.05 3.39
CA ALA A 77 9.42 2.15 2.57
C ALA A 77 9.57 3.36 3.50
N HIS A 78 10.78 3.86 3.64
CA HIS A 78 11.04 5.02 4.47
C HIS A 78 10.58 6.31 3.79
N ALA A 79 10.42 7.38 4.57
CA ALA A 79 10.00 8.67 4.05
C ALA A 79 10.89 9.09 2.87
N GLY A 80 10.26 9.52 1.77
CA GLY A 80 10.96 9.98 0.58
C GLY A 80 11.45 8.90 -0.37
N GLU A 81 11.40 7.63 0.03
CA GLU A 81 11.84 6.54 -0.85
C GLU A 81 10.83 6.27 -1.96
N ALA A 82 11.31 6.24 -3.20
CA ALA A 82 10.48 5.92 -4.35
C ALA A 82 10.12 4.45 -4.32
N HIS A 83 8.83 4.13 -4.44
CA HIS A 83 8.37 2.74 -4.36
C HIS A 83 7.11 2.49 -5.18
N GLY A 84 6.88 1.23 -5.44
CA GLY A 84 5.68 0.71 -6.08
C GLY A 84 5.65 -0.79 -5.93
N PHE A 85 4.53 -1.41 -6.26
CA PHE A 85 4.43 -2.87 -6.29
C PHE A 85 3.44 -3.30 -7.35
N VAL A 86 3.52 -4.57 -7.71
CA VAL A 86 2.57 -5.20 -8.63
C VAL A 86 2.28 -6.60 -8.14
N ASN A 87 1.03 -7.04 -8.26
CA ASN A 87 0.69 -8.44 -8.02
C ASN A 87 1.35 -9.27 -9.13
N SER A 88 2.40 -9.99 -8.77
CA SER A 88 3.16 -10.84 -9.68
C SER A 88 2.77 -12.31 -9.58
N GLY A 89 1.79 -12.64 -8.74
CA GLY A 89 1.27 -13.98 -8.60
C GLY A 89 0.13 -14.27 -9.57
N SER A 90 -0.47 -15.46 -9.42
CA SER A 90 -1.59 -15.91 -10.25
C SER A 90 -2.95 -15.77 -9.57
N GLY A 91 -2.96 -15.47 -8.27
CA GLY A 91 -4.18 -15.25 -7.49
C GLY A 91 -4.27 -13.84 -6.96
N VAL A 92 -5.26 -13.58 -6.13
CA VAL A 92 -5.45 -12.26 -5.52
C VAL A 92 -4.31 -11.95 -4.56
N LEU A 93 -3.87 -10.70 -4.58
CA LEU A 93 -2.94 -10.17 -3.58
C LEU A 93 -3.75 -9.48 -2.50
N ARG A 94 -3.62 -9.93 -1.25
CA ARG A 94 -4.21 -9.28 -0.09
C ARG A 94 -3.11 -8.72 0.78
N GLN A 95 -3.23 -7.44 1.10
CA GLN A 95 -2.18 -6.70 1.76
C GLN A 95 -2.80 -5.60 2.61
N VAL A 96 -2.18 -5.32 3.75
CA VAL A 96 -2.53 -4.13 4.53
C VAL A 96 -1.37 -3.16 4.40
N ASP A 97 -1.66 -1.96 3.90
CA ASP A 97 -0.67 -0.90 3.78
C ASP A 97 -0.98 0.15 4.84
N ILE A 98 0.03 0.54 5.59
CA ILE A 98 -0.08 1.52 6.67
C ILE A 98 0.72 2.74 6.29
N HIS A 99 0.01 3.83 5.98
CA HIS A 99 0.61 5.14 5.79
C HIS A 99 0.77 5.79 7.16
N MET A 100 1.98 6.16 7.54
CA MET A 100 2.25 6.79 8.85
C MET A 100 1.89 8.27 8.81
N SER A 101 0.64 8.56 8.46
CA SER A 101 0.12 9.91 8.30
C SER A 101 -1.40 9.88 8.41
N PRO A 102 -2.02 10.91 8.99
CA PRO A 102 -3.49 11.00 9.06
C PRO A 102 -4.15 11.21 7.71
N THR A 103 -3.40 11.66 6.71
CA THR A 103 -3.91 11.92 5.35
C THR A 103 -2.92 11.44 4.31
N PHE A 104 -3.38 11.32 3.07
CA PHE A 104 -2.51 11.00 1.95
C PHE A 104 -1.71 12.23 1.49
N SER A 105 -0.44 12.02 1.21
CA SER A 105 0.42 12.98 0.51
C SER A 105 1.32 12.17 -0.42
N THR A 106 1.06 12.21 -1.71
CA THR A 106 1.72 11.34 -2.68
C THR A 106 2.30 12.16 -3.81
N GLU A 107 3.57 11.92 -4.12
CA GLU A 107 4.22 12.45 -5.30
C GLU A 107 4.36 11.31 -6.31
N TRP A 108 3.62 11.37 -7.40
CA TRP A 108 3.71 10.38 -8.46
C TRP A 108 4.92 10.66 -9.32
N LEU A 109 5.70 9.60 -9.60
CA LEU A 109 6.93 9.70 -10.36
C LEU A 109 6.71 9.18 -11.77
N ASP A 110 7.34 9.86 -12.73
CA ASP A 110 7.34 9.42 -14.11
C ASP A 110 8.32 8.26 -14.25
N ALA A 111 7.88 7.16 -14.88
CA ALA A 111 8.73 5.99 -15.05
C ALA A 111 10.00 6.29 -15.88
N ASP A 112 9.98 7.35 -16.67
CA ASP A 112 11.12 7.75 -17.49
C ASP A 112 12.08 8.72 -16.80
N ASP A 113 11.76 9.11 -15.57
CA ASP A 113 12.59 10.05 -14.81
C ASP A 113 13.78 9.39 -14.13
#